data_c002943fe2feb4f6132c219aee9654e1
#
_entry.id   c002943fe2feb4f6132c219aee9654e1
#
_cell.length_a   1.000
_cell.length_b   1.000
_cell.length_c   1.000
_cell.angle_alpha   90.00
_cell.angle_beta   90.00
_cell.angle_gamma   90.00
#
_symmetry.space_group_name_H-M   'P 1'
#
loop_
_entity.id
_entity.type
_entity.pdbx_description
1 polymer ?
#
loop_
_entity_poly.entity_id
_entity_poly.type
_entity_poly.pdbx_seq_one_letter_code
_entity_poly.pdbx_strand_id
1 'polypeptide(L)'
;MQKQMKGLNEFLLSRMDGMNKVKFNTECGPDLLMTALGYNCIRQEGETKYYRITSDAGKVYAFTVNTVNKTWLSKDGNHGCTTDLLSYMDYLHLSPTSNCTAETCLLNALYKDLMCLDYRITCSDNPIDISRFARINLTVGDKDSIGVLARHGISMKAAELASLKELVLSLSQGSKARHYIAFPTDNGCMTVFDGKEIRPFLNTGISTIPAKCKVLYYKIFENMMDYLSYVELDSRRSWQMMGITTAIILNGEDNIEEAISFFKKHKGVEAIQCYFPNDTRGHNLYRYFAREVGRRFIRNKSDEFFPYRSLSEAVRTKVPSVVMRRLVKWKKIA
;
A
#
# COMPACT_ATOMS: atom_id res chain seq x y z
N MET A 1 4.27 33.65 -8.15
CA MET A 1 4.09 32.21 -8.32
C MET A 1 5.32 31.40 -7.94
N GLN A 2 6.49 31.57 -8.56
CA GLN A 2 7.73 30.82 -8.21
C GLN A 2 8.16 30.91 -6.74
N LYS A 3 7.97 32.05 -6.07
CA LYS A 3 8.36 32.25 -4.67
C LYS A 3 7.45 31.51 -3.67
N GLN A 4 6.17 31.32 -4.00
CA GLN A 4 5.23 30.55 -3.18
C GLN A 4 5.43 29.04 -3.34
N MET A 5 5.78 28.59 -4.55
CA MET A 5 6.07 27.19 -4.83
C MET A 5 7.38 26.72 -4.16
N LYS A 6 8.39 27.58 -4.09
CA LYS A 6 9.65 27.29 -3.38
C LYS A 6 9.40 27.04 -1.88
N GLY A 7 8.53 27.84 -1.24
CA GLY A 7 8.13 27.67 0.15
C GLY A 7 7.39 26.36 0.43
N LEU A 8 6.51 25.92 -0.51
CA LEU A 8 5.80 24.65 -0.37
C LEU A 8 6.76 23.45 -0.47
N ASN A 9 7.74 23.50 -1.37
CA ASN A 9 8.77 22.47 -1.51
C ASN A 9 9.66 22.34 -0.28
N GLU A 10 10.17 23.46 0.21
CA GLU A 10 10.98 23.48 1.44
C GLU A 10 10.17 22.99 2.64
N PHE A 11 8.89 23.34 2.70
CA PHE A 11 7.95 22.88 3.70
C PHE A 11 7.72 21.36 3.63
N LEU A 12 7.45 20.80 2.45
CA LEU A 12 7.20 19.38 2.24
C LEU A 12 8.45 18.53 2.51
N LEU A 13 9.63 19.00 2.06
CA LEU A 13 10.90 18.29 2.24
C LEU A 13 11.40 18.30 3.69
N SER A 14 11.16 19.41 4.42
CA SER A 14 11.65 19.56 5.80
C SER A 14 10.80 18.82 6.85
N ARG A 15 9.63 18.33 6.50
CA ARG A 15 8.61 17.88 7.47
C ARG A 15 8.00 16.51 7.22
N MET A 16 8.63 15.70 6.39
CA MET A 16 8.14 14.33 6.11
C MET A 16 8.17 13.44 7.36
N ASP A 17 9.09 13.70 8.30
CA ASP A 17 9.12 13.00 9.58
C ASP A 17 8.12 13.61 10.58
N GLY A 18 7.17 12.79 11.03
CA GLY A 18 6.20 13.16 12.06
C GLY A 18 4.99 13.99 11.58
N MET A 19 4.72 14.04 10.27
CA MET A 19 3.50 14.64 9.74
C MET A 19 2.29 13.78 10.11
N ASN A 20 1.26 14.41 10.66
CA ASN A 20 -0.04 13.79 10.92
C ASN A 20 -1.17 14.65 10.33
N LYS A 21 -2.41 14.09 10.28
CA LYS A 21 -3.58 14.80 9.69
C LYS A 21 -3.80 16.19 10.28
N VAL A 22 -3.65 16.34 11.60
CA VAL A 22 -3.86 17.62 12.28
C VAL A 22 -2.84 18.65 11.83
N LYS A 23 -1.57 18.29 11.84
CA LYS A 23 -0.46 19.16 11.42
C LYS A 23 -0.58 19.52 9.94
N PHE A 24 -0.90 18.54 9.09
CA PHE A 24 -1.12 18.78 7.67
C PHE A 24 -2.24 19.79 7.42
N ASN A 25 -3.42 19.60 8.05
CA ASN A 25 -4.54 20.52 7.91
C ASN A 25 -4.26 21.93 8.46
N THR A 26 -3.45 22.03 9.50
CA THR A 26 -3.06 23.31 10.09
C THR A 26 -2.09 24.08 9.20
N GLU A 27 -1.18 23.39 8.55
CA GLU A 27 -0.10 24.01 7.80
C GLU A 27 -0.42 24.12 6.29
N CYS A 28 -1.09 23.12 5.70
CA CYS A 28 -1.49 23.09 4.30
C CYS A 28 -2.98 23.41 4.15
N GLY A 29 -3.31 24.56 3.60
CA GLY A 29 -4.68 24.91 3.27
C GLY A 29 -5.18 24.20 2.01
N PRO A 30 -6.51 24.05 1.82
CA PRO A 30 -7.09 23.45 0.62
C PRO A 30 -6.72 24.20 -0.67
N ASP A 31 -6.46 25.50 -0.60
CA ASP A 31 -6.03 26.32 -1.74
C ASP A 31 -4.60 25.98 -2.20
N LEU A 32 -3.69 25.74 -1.25
CA LEU A 32 -2.34 25.28 -1.57
C LEU A 32 -2.37 23.90 -2.20
N LEU A 33 -3.24 23.01 -1.67
CA LEU A 33 -3.45 21.69 -2.25
C LEU A 33 -3.98 21.78 -3.68
N MET A 34 -5.03 22.58 -3.92
CA MET A 34 -5.61 22.75 -5.27
C MET A 34 -4.57 23.27 -6.27
N THR A 35 -3.74 24.23 -5.86
CA THR A 35 -2.65 24.76 -6.69
C THR A 35 -1.60 23.71 -6.99
N ALA A 36 -1.22 22.91 -5.98
CA ALA A 36 -0.23 21.85 -6.15
C ALA A 36 -0.72 20.69 -7.03
N LEU A 37 -2.02 20.40 -7.01
CA LEU A 37 -2.66 19.44 -7.93
C LEU A 37 -2.84 20.01 -9.36
N GLY A 38 -2.39 21.24 -9.60
CA GLY A 38 -2.44 21.88 -10.91
C GLY A 38 -3.79 22.52 -11.26
N TYR A 39 -4.70 22.66 -10.29
CA TYR A 39 -5.98 23.31 -10.52
C TYR A 39 -5.87 24.83 -10.37
N ASN A 40 -6.37 25.56 -11.36
CA ASN A 40 -6.36 27.00 -11.33
C ASN A 40 -7.58 27.57 -10.61
N CYS A 41 -7.34 28.57 -9.75
CA CYS A 41 -8.41 29.38 -9.20
C CYS A 41 -9.05 30.18 -10.35
N ILE A 42 -10.36 30.05 -10.55
CA ILE A 42 -11.10 30.76 -11.60
C ILE A 42 -11.57 32.13 -11.15
N ARG A 43 -11.77 32.35 -9.87
CA ARG A 43 -12.21 33.59 -9.26
C ARG A 43 -11.77 33.64 -7.81
N GLN A 44 -11.41 34.84 -7.33
CA GLN A 44 -11.14 35.08 -5.91
C GLN A 44 -11.94 36.30 -5.45
N GLU A 45 -12.60 36.17 -4.31
CA GLU A 45 -13.34 37.24 -3.63
C GLU A 45 -12.89 37.29 -2.17
N GLY A 46 -12.09 38.29 -1.84
CA GLY A 46 -11.47 38.39 -0.51
C GLY A 46 -10.66 37.15 -0.21
N GLU A 47 -11.06 36.46 0.84
CA GLU A 47 -10.42 35.22 1.35
C GLU A 47 -10.95 33.94 0.69
N THR A 48 -11.94 34.07 -0.19
CA THR A 48 -12.61 32.93 -0.82
C THR A 48 -12.11 32.74 -2.26
N LYS A 49 -11.63 31.55 -2.58
CA LYS A 49 -11.22 31.11 -3.90
C LYS A 49 -12.22 30.11 -4.47
N TYR A 50 -12.51 30.23 -5.75
CA TYR A 50 -13.43 29.36 -6.49
C TYR A 50 -12.65 28.52 -7.49
N TYR A 51 -12.94 27.23 -7.49
CA TYR A 51 -12.33 26.24 -8.39
C TYR A 51 -13.41 25.52 -9.18
N ARG A 52 -13.09 25.20 -10.42
CA ARG A 52 -13.92 24.36 -11.27
C ARG A 52 -13.05 23.27 -11.88
N ILE A 53 -13.41 22.04 -11.64
CA ILE A 53 -12.64 20.85 -12.03
C ILE A 53 -13.52 20.00 -12.93
N THR A 54 -12.99 19.60 -14.08
CA THR A 54 -13.65 18.65 -14.97
C THR A 54 -12.96 17.29 -14.81
N SER A 55 -13.73 16.25 -14.49
CA SER A 55 -13.19 14.89 -14.41
C SER A 55 -12.93 14.32 -15.82
N ASP A 56 -12.18 13.22 -15.89
CA ASP A 56 -11.90 12.50 -17.13
C ASP A 56 -13.18 12.01 -17.84
N ALA A 57 -14.28 11.86 -17.08
CA ALA A 57 -15.61 11.54 -17.61
C ALA A 57 -16.40 12.76 -18.09
N GLY A 58 -15.80 13.95 -18.11
CA GLY A 58 -16.44 15.20 -18.54
C GLY A 58 -17.39 15.82 -17.51
N LYS A 59 -17.52 15.26 -16.30
CA LYS A 59 -18.36 15.85 -15.25
C LYS A 59 -17.66 17.02 -14.58
N VAL A 60 -18.39 18.11 -14.35
CA VAL A 60 -17.86 19.34 -13.77
C VAL A 60 -18.22 19.44 -12.30
N TYR A 61 -17.22 19.70 -11.47
CA TYR A 61 -17.34 19.91 -10.03
C TYR A 61 -16.89 21.32 -9.67
N ALA A 62 -17.58 21.96 -8.75
CA ALA A 62 -17.28 23.29 -8.26
C ALA A 62 -16.95 23.26 -6.76
N PHE A 63 -15.87 23.91 -6.39
CA PHE A 63 -15.38 24.00 -5.02
C PHE A 63 -15.15 25.47 -4.65
N THR A 64 -15.51 25.78 -3.43
CA THR A 64 -15.20 27.05 -2.77
C THR A 64 -14.22 26.77 -1.64
N VAL A 65 -13.13 27.54 -1.59
CA VAL A 65 -12.07 27.36 -0.58
C VAL A 65 -11.90 28.68 0.18
N ASN A 66 -12.01 28.61 1.50
CA ASN A 66 -11.67 29.72 2.39
C ASN A 66 -10.20 29.60 2.80
N THR A 67 -9.38 30.59 2.47
CA THR A 67 -7.92 30.56 2.67
C THR A 67 -7.51 30.84 4.11
N VAL A 68 -8.33 31.53 4.89
CA VAL A 68 -8.05 31.87 6.29
C VAL A 68 -8.43 30.71 7.22
N ASN A 69 -9.68 30.24 7.09
CA ASN A 69 -10.17 29.14 7.90
C ASN A 69 -9.66 27.77 7.43
N LYS A 70 -8.97 27.72 6.28
CA LYS A 70 -8.48 26.49 5.65
C LYS A 70 -9.54 25.42 5.47
N THR A 71 -10.73 25.85 5.03
CA THR A 71 -11.90 24.99 4.79
C THR A 71 -12.31 25.03 3.33
N TRP A 72 -13.03 24.03 2.90
CA TRP A 72 -13.62 23.97 1.57
C TRP A 72 -15.10 23.57 1.62
N LEU A 73 -15.81 23.87 0.55
CA LEU A 73 -17.20 23.52 0.33
C LEU A 73 -17.42 23.17 -1.13
N SER A 74 -18.06 22.02 -1.40
CA SER A 74 -18.52 21.65 -2.75
C SER A 74 -19.92 22.18 -3.02
N LYS A 75 -20.30 22.25 -4.29
CA LYS A 75 -21.68 22.58 -4.69
C LYS A 75 -22.72 21.61 -4.12
N ASP A 76 -22.32 20.35 -3.89
CA ASP A 76 -23.20 19.29 -3.37
C ASP A 76 -23.28 19.29 -1.82
N GLY A 77 -22.70 20.33 -1.16
CA GLY A 77 -22.77 20.51 0.30
C GLY A 77 -21.69 19.78 1.09
N ASN A 78 -20.81 19.00 0.46
CA ASN A 78 -19.68 18.40 1.15
C ASN A 78 -18.66 19.47 1.52
N HIS A 79 -18.10 19.37 2.74
CA HIS A 79 -17.19 20.38 3.28
C HIS A 79 -16.23 19.74 4.28
N GLY A 80 -15.17 20.46 4.64
CA GLY A 80 -14.21 20.00 5.63
C GLY A 80 -12.88 20.72 5.58
N CYS A 81 -11.85 20.04 6.06
CA CYS A 81 -10.46 20.49 6.02
C CYS A 81 -9.73 19.93 4.77
N THR A 82 -8.43 20.15 4.68
CA THR A 82 -7.62 19.74 3.50
C THR A 82 -7.63 18.23 3.27
N THR A 83 -7.55 17.42 4.33
CA THR A 83 -7.62 15.96 4.20
C THR A 83 -8.97 15.45 3.76
N ASP A 84 -10.06 16.12 4.17
CA ASP A 84 -11.41 15.78 3.71
C ASP A 84 -11.60 16.12 2.24
N LEU A 85 -11.01 17.24 1.77
CA LEU A 85 -11.00 17.59 0.34
C LEU A 85 -10.31 16.52 -0.49
N LEU A 86 -9.15 16.06 -0.06
CA LEU A 86 -8.42 15.00 -0.74
C LEU A 86 -9.25 13.72 -0.83
N SER A 87 -9.87 13.29 0.29
CA SER A 87 -10.76 12.13 0.31
C SER A 87 -11.94 12.29 -0.65
N TYR A 88 -12.52 13.48 -0.70
CA TYR A 88 -13.65 13.76 -1.56
C TYR A 88 -13.24 13.80 -3.04
N MET A 89 -12.08 14.36 -3.36
CA MET A 89 -11.53 14.36 -4.72
C MET A 89 -11.21 12.93 -5.19
N ASP A 90 -10.67 12.10 -4.32
CA ASP A 90 -10.43 10.68 -4.60
C ASP A 90 -11.74 9.93 -4.86
N TYR A 91 -12.75 10.14 -4.02
CA TYR A 91 -14.10 9.60 -4.22
C TYR A 91 -14.69 10.01 -5.58
N LEU A 92 -14.45 11.24 -6.03
CA LEU A 92 -14.90 11.75 -7.32
C LEU A 92 -14.00 11.33 -8.50
N HIS A 93 -12.92 10.59 -8.25
CA HIS A 93 -11.91 10.21 -9.24
C HIS A 93 -11.31 11.40 -10.01
N LEU A 94 -11.03 12.48 -9.27
CA LEU A 94 -10.38 13.67 -9.81
C LEU A 94 -8.86 13.47 -9.77
N SER A 95 -8.26 13.31 -10.94
CA SER A 95 -6.82 13.16 -11.09
C SER A 95 -6.10 14.51 -11.14
N PRO A 96 -4.84 14.59 -10.65
CA PRO A 96 -4.00 15.76 -10.87
C PRO A 96 -3.91 16.09 -12.38
N THR A 97 -3.83 17.37 -12.71
CA THR A 97 -3.72 17.78 -14.11
C THR A 97 -2.36 17.41 -14.71
N SER A 98 -2.25 17.38 -16.04
CA SER A 98 -1.00 17.08 -16.77
C SER A 98 0.14 18.09 -16.52
N ASN A 99 -0.15 19.24 -15.94
CA ASN A 99 0.84 20.24 -15.53
C ASN A 99 1.47 19.97 -14.15
N CYS A 100 1.35 18.77 -13.69
CA CYS A 100 1.84 18.28 -12.44
C CYS A 100 3.38 18.25 -12.44
N THR A 101 3.99 19.02 -11.56
CA THR A 101 5.45 19.09 -11.37
C THR A 101 5.92 17.98 -10.41
N ALA A 102 7.24 17.83 -10.21
CA ALA A 102 7.82 16.93 -9.21
C ALA A 102 7.25 17.14 -7.80
N GLU A 103 6.80 18.34 -7.49
CA GLU A 103 6.13 18.74 -6.25
C GLU A 103 4.78 18.04 -6.06
N THR A 104 4.05 17.81 -7.13
CA THR A 104 2.79 17.07 -7.07
C THR A 104 3.03 15.59 -6.79
N CYS A 105 4.12 15.01 -7.27
CA CYS A 105 4.51 13.64 -6.92
C CYS A 105 4.78 13.53 -5.42
N LEU A 106 5.43 14.53 -4.82
CA LEU A 106 5.70 14.59 -3.39
C LEU A 106 4.42 14.80 -2.56
N LEU A 107 3.52 15.68 -3.01
CA LEU A 107 2.21 15.88 -2.38
C LEU A 107 1.33 14.65 -2.48
N ASN A 108 1.36 13.94 -3.60
CA ASN A 108 0.64 12.67 -3.75
C ASN A 108 1.23 11.58 -2.84
N ALA A 109 2.55 11.57 -2.61
CA ALA A 109 3.18 10.68 -1.66
C ALA A 109 2.75 11.00 -0.21
N LEU A 110 2.77 12.28 0.18
CA LEU A 110 2.27 12.76 1.47
C LEU A 110 0.78 12.47 1.67
N TYR A 111 -0.04 12.69 0.65
CA TYR A 111 -1.46 12.36 0.67
C TYR A 111 -1.69 10.88 0.91
N LYS A 112 -0.99 10.01 0.21
CA LYS A 112 -1.08 8.57 0.41
C LYS A 112 -0.70 8.19 1.84
N ASP A 113 0.38 8.75 2.36
CA ASP A 113 0.81 8.51 3.74
C ASP A 113 -0.24 8.96 4.76
N LEU A 114 -0.89 10.10 4.53
CA LEU A 114 -1.91 10.64 5.43
C LEU A 114 -3.24 9.90 5.35
N MET A 115 -3.66 9.48 4.15
CA MET A 115 -4.94 8.77 3.96
C MET A 115 -4.87 7.31 4.38
N CYS A 116 -3.68 6.70 4.31
CA CYS A 116 -3.47 5.31 4.69
C CYS A 116 -3.22 5.10 6.19
N LEU A 117 -3.06 6.18 6.98
CA LEU A 117 -2.77 6.08 8.42
C LEU A 117 -3.80 5.26 9.20
N ASP A 118 -5.09 5.33 8.84
CA ASP A 118 -6.17 4.62 9.55
C ASP A 118 -6.25 3.12 9.19
N TYR A 119 -5.56 2.69 8.12
CA TYR A 119 -5.64 1.34 7.57
C TYR A 119 -4.29 0.69 7.34
N ARG A 120 -3.24 1.27 7.90
CA ARG A 120 -1.90 0.76 7.74
C ARG A 120 -1.79 -0.62 8.38
N ILE A 121 -1.48 -1.62 7.57
CA ILE A 121 -0.92 -2.87 8.08
C ILE A 121 0.51 -2.54 8.49
N THR A 122 0.80 -2.66 9.78
CA THR A 122 2.15 -2.44 10.32
C THR A 122 2.85 -3.77 10.47
N CYS A 123 4.13 -3.81 10.16
CA CYS A 123 5.02 -4.89 10.58
C CYS A 123 5.70 -4.46 11.87
N SER A 124 5.74 -5.34 12.83
CA SER A 124 6.41 -5.12 14.13
C SER A 124 7.38 -6.25 14.37
N ASP A 125 8.56 -5.92 14.88
CA ASP A 125 9.58 -6.92 15.26
C ASP A 125 9.31 -7.52 16.62
N ASN A 126 8.31 -6.98 17.36
CA ASN A 126 7.92 -7.54 18.65
C ASN A 126 7.18 -8.85 18.44
N PRO A 127 7.71 -9.99 18.90
CA PRO A 127 7.05 -11.28 18.78
C PRO A 127 5.72 -11.27 19.53
N ILE A 128 4.79 -12.12 19.08
CA ILE A 128 3.57 -12.37 19.85
C ILE A 128 3.93 -13.02 21.18
N ASP A 129 3.25 -12.60 22.25
CA ASP A 129 3.31 -13.28 23.54
C ASP A 129 2.94 -14.76 23.38
N ILE A 130 3.90 -15.63 23.65
CA ILE A 130 3.73 -17.08 23.51
C ILE A 130 2.91 -17.57 24.68
N SER A 131 1.73 -18.11 24.40
CA SER A 131 0.98 -18.89 25.38
C SER A 131 1.55 -20.30 25.50
N ARG A 132 1.28 -20.98 26.62
CA ARG A 132 1.75 -22.36 26.84
C ARG A 132 1.26 -23.37 25.79
N PHE A 133 0.15 -23.07 25.14
CA PHE A 133 -0.48 -23.94 24.14
C PHE A 133 -0.56 -23.22 22.80
N ALA A 134 0.34 -23.57 21.91
CA ALA A 134 0.33 -23.15 20.53
C ALA A 134 0.00 -24.34 19.63
N ARG A 135 -0.94 -24.14 18.70
CA ARG A 135 -1.31 -25.12 17.69
C ARG A 135 -1.35 -24.47 16.32
N ILE A 136 -0.81 -25.16 15.33
CA ILE A 136 -0.83 -24.72 13.94
C ILE A 136 -1.83 -25.59 13.19
N ASN A 137 -2.88 -24.96 12.65
CA ASN A 137 -3.77 -25.58 11.71
C ASN A 137 -3.23 -25.34 10.29
N LEU A 138 -3.29 -26.38 9.45
CA LEU A 138 -2.78 -26.31 8.07
C LEU A 138 -3.63 -25.46 7.15
N THR A 139 -4.88 -25.14 7.55
CA THR A 139 -5.81 -24.31 6.83
C THR A 139 -6.47 -23.31 7.77
N VAL A 140 -6.89 -22.19 7.26
CA VAL A 140 -7.69 -21.21 8.00
C VAL A 140 -9.12 -21.70 8.08
N GLY A 141 -9.64 -21.94 9.27
CA GLY A 141 -10.97 -22.50 9.51
C GLY A 141 -11.82 -21.74 10.50
N ASP A 142 -11.23 -20.90 11.32
CA ASP A 142 -11.94 -20.09 12.30
C ASP A 142 -12.74 -18.94 11.65
N LYS A 143 -13.94 -18.69 12.15
CA LYS A 143 -14.84 -17.63 11.60
C LYS A 143 -14.24 -16.23 11.72
N ASP A 144 -13.52 -15.94 12.80
CA ASP A 144 -12.90 -14.63 13.00
C ASP A 144 -11.74 -14.43 12.02
N SER A 145 -10.90 -15.45 11.83
CA SER A 145 -9.82 -15.45 10.83
C SER A 145 -10.35 -15.30 9.41
N ILE A 146 -11.42 -16.03 9.05
CA ILE A 146 -12.10 -15.90 7.76
C ILE A 146 -12.66 -14.48 7.60
N GLY A 147 -13.27 -13.95 8.66
CA GLY A 147 -13.78 -12.56 8.69
C GLY A 147 -12.68 -11.52 8.52
N VAL A 148 -11.48 -11.75 9.08
CA VAL A 148 -10.31 -10.90 8.87
C VAL A 148 -9.92 -10.89 7.39
N LEU A 149 -9.74 -12.07 6.77
CA LEU A 149 -9.41 -12.17 5.35
C LEU A 149 -10.43 -11.47 4.46
N ALA A 150 -11.72 -11.70 4.72
CA ALA A 150 -12.80 -11.08 3.96
C ALA A 150 -12.79 -9.55 4.05
N ARG A 151 -12.52 -8.98 5.24
CA ARG A 151 -12.37 -7.52 5.43
C ARG A 151 -11.20 -6.93 4.64
N HIS A 152 -10.17 -7.72 4.38
CA HIS A 152 -9.04 -7.36 3.55
C HIS A 152 -9.20 -7.72 2.07
N GLY A 153 -10.39 -8.19 1.67
CA GLY A 153 -10.70 -8.52 0.29
C GLY A 153 -10.06 -9.82 -0.23
N ILE A 154 -9.59 -10.67 0.68
CA ILE A 154 -8.93 -11.94 0.38
C ILE A 154 -9.97 -13.07 0.46
N SER A 155 -10.13 -13.82 -0.60
CA SER A 155 -11.01 -14.99 -0.66
C SER A 155 -10.35 -16.23 -0.04
N MET A 156 -11.16 -17.19 0.41
CA MET A 156 -10.65 -18.46 0.88
C MET A 156 -9.88 -19.21 -0.21
N LYS A 157 -10.28 -19.07 -1.48
CA LYS A 157 -9.53 -19.63 -2.61
C LYS A 157 -8.09 -19.08 -2.69
N ALA A 158 -7.91 -17.76 -2.47
CA ALA A 158 -6.57 -17.18 -2.46
C ALA A 158 -5.76 -17.64 -1.22
N ALA A 159 -6.41 -17.78 -0.08
CA ALA A 159 -5.80 -18.32 1.13
C ALA A 159 -5.28 -19.76 0.95
N GLU A 160 -6.08 -20.61 0.32
CA GLU A 160 -5.71 -21.99 -0.02
C GLU A 160 -4.56 -22.04 -1.03
N LEU A 161 -4.65 -21.25 -2.11
CA LEU A 161 -3.58 -21.16 -3.12
C LEU A 161 -2.25 -20.70 -2.53
N ALA A 162 -2.28 -19.80 -1.55
CA ALA A 162 -1.12 -19.33 -0.82
C ALA A 162 -0.65 -20.31 0.27
N SER A 163 -1.34 -21.41 0.49
CA SER A 163 -1.10 -22.36 1.59
C SER A 163 -1.05 -21.68 2.97
N LEU A 164 -1.98 -20.74 3.17
CA LEU A 164 -2.10 -19.98 4.39
C LEU A 164 -2.48 -20.88 5.55
N LYS A 165 -1.89 -20.64 6.72
CA LYS A 165 -2.09 -21.41 7.94
C LYS A 165 -2.80 -20.57 8.99
N GLU A 166 -3.23 -21.22 10.06
CA GLU A 166 -3.80 -20.58 11.23
C GLU A 166 -3.01 -20.96 12.47
N LEU A 167 -2.56 -19.97 13.22
CA LEU A 167 -1.95 -20.17 14.53
C LEU A 167 -3.01 -19.95 15.61
N VAL A 168 -3.18 -20.95 16.47
CA VAL A 168 -4.11 -20.92 17.60
C VAL A 168 -3.33 -20.87 18.90
N LEU A 169 -3.50 -19.79 19.66
CA LEU A 169 -2.85 -19.59 20.95
C LEU A 169 -3.87 -19.59 22.08
N SER A 170 -3.57 -20.32 23.17
CA SER A 170 -4.38 -20.30 24.39
C SER A 170 -3.50 -20.20 25.65
N LEU A 171 -3.93 -19.38 26.62
CA LEU A 171 -3.18 -19.15 27.86
C LEU A 171 -3.18 -20.38 28.79
N SER A 172 -4.25 -21.19 28.73
CA SER A 172 -4.39 -22.42 29.50
C SER A 172 -5.35 -23.37 28.78
N GLN A 173 -5.31 -24.64 29.16
CA GLN A 173 -6.27 -25.60 28.67
C GLN A 173 -7.70 -25.18 29.10
N GLY A 174 -8.59 -25.00 28.10
CA GLY A 174 -9.95 -24.51 28.32
C GLY A 174 -10.13 -23.00 28.31
N SER A 175 -9.06 -22.19 28.22
CA SER A 175 -9.18 -20.75 27.98
C SER A 175 -9.63 -20.45 26.56
N LYS A 176 -10.24 -19.27 26.35
CA LYS A 176 -10.60 -18.81 25.01
C LYS A 176 -9.34 -18.71 24.15
N ALA A 177 -9.29 -19.48 23.09
CA ALA A 177 -8.19 -19.42 22.13
C ALA A 177 -8.24 -18.13 21.31
N ARG A 178 -7.06 -17.62 20.94
CA ARG A 178 -6.90 -16.56 19.95
C ARG A 178 -6.42 -17.17 18.65
N HIS A 179 -7.04 -16.79 17.57
CA HIS A 179 -6.74 -17.26 16.24
C HIS A 179 -6.03 -16.16 15.46
N TYR A 180 -4.97 -16.52 14.74
CA TYR A 180 -4.17 -15.64 13.91
C TYR A 180 -3.97 -16.26 12.55
N ILE A 181 -4.03 -15.44 11.52
CA ILE A 181 -3.59 -15.85 10.19
C ILE A 181 -2.07 -15.99 10.22
N ALA A 182 -1.55 -17.12 9.77
CA ALA A 182 -0.13 -17.45 9.89
C ALA A 182 0.49 -17.82 8.54
N PHE A 183 1.73 -17.40 8.35
CA PHE A 183 2.50 -17.67 7.16
C PHE A 183 3.92 -18.12 7.54
N PRO A 184 4.41 -19.27 7.03
CA PRO A 184 5.73 -19.80 7.41
C PRO A 184 6.86 -18.94 6.86
N THR A 185 7.93 -18.83 7.62
CA THR A 185 9.20 -18.19 7.23
C THR A 185 10.26 -19.26 6.93
N ASP A 186 11.28 -18.88 6.16
CA ASP A 186 12.33 -19.83 5.70
C ASP A 186 13.19 -20.37 6.85
N ASN A 187 13.25 -19.65 7.98
CA ASN A 187 13.96 -20.07 9.18
C ASN A 187 13.15 -21.04 10.07
N GLY A 188 12.00 -21.52 9.59
CA GLY A 188 11.13 -22.47 10.33
C GLY A 188 10.21 -21.82 11.35
N CYS A 189 10.20 -20.49 11.45
CA CYS A 189 9.27 -19.73 12.27
C CYS A 189 8.00 -19.36 11.49
N MET A 190 7.22 -18.42 11.99
CA MET A 190 6.01 -17.94 11.33
C MET A 190 5.88 -16.43 11.48
N THR A 191 5.28 -15.82 10.49
CA THR A 191 4.71 -14.48 10.56
C THR A 191 3.21 -14.61 10.77
N VAL A 192 2.64 -13.81 11.64
CA VAL A 192 1.22 -13.86 12.00
C VAL A 192 0.56 -12.52 11.86
N PHE A 193 -0.72 -12.53 11.49
CA PHE A 193 -1.55 -11.35 11.31
C PHE A 193 -2.82 -11.46 12.16
N ASP A 194 -3.08 -10.44 12.97
CA ASP A 194 -4.24 -10.38 13.88
C ASP A 194 -5.43 -9.60 13.29
N GLY A 195 -5.33 -9.17 12.05
CA GLY A 195 -6.31 -8.31 11.37
C GLY A 195 -5.91 -6.84 11.33
N LYS A 196 -4.82 -6.45 12.00
CA LYS A 196 -4.33 -5.08 12.06
C LYS A 196 -2.82 -5.00 11.92
N GLU A 197 -2.08 -5.88 12.60
CA GLU A 197 -0.63 -5.87 12.68
C GLU A 197 -0.05 -7.23 12.29
N ILE A 198 1.07 -7.20 11.58
CA ILE A 198 1.88 -8.37 11.24
C ILE A 198 3.03 -8.43 12.24
N ARG A 199 3.20 -9.58 12.90
CA ARG A 199 4.24 -9.82 13.89
C ARG A 199 4.92 -11.17 13.68
N PRO A 200 6.18 -11.32 14.07
CA PRO A 200 6.82 -12.63 14.10
C PRO A 200 6.22 -13.49 15.24
N PHE A 201 6.10 -14.77 14.98
CA PHE A 201 5.94 -15.78 16.01
C PHE A 201 7.30 -16.46 16.22
N LEU A 202 7.94 -16.19 17.34
CA LEU A 202 9.32 -16.50 17.74
C LEU A 202 10.33 -15.53 17.08
N ASN A 203 10.70 -15.74 15.83
CA ASN A 203 11.71 -14.94 15.15
C ASN A 203 11.18 -14.39 13.81
N THR A 204 11.72 -13.27 13.41
CA THR A 204 11.49 -12.70 12.07
C THR A 204 12.32 -13.41 11.00
N GLY A 205 11.99 -13.25 9.74
CA GLY A 205 12.71 -13.79 8.59
C GLY A 205 11.88 -13.68 7.30
N ILE A 206 12.51 -13.85 6.17
CA ILE A 206 11.81 -13.88 4.89
C ILE A 206 11.01 -15.16 4.70
N SER A 207 10.04 -15.11 3.78
CA SER A 207 9.32 -16.30 3.31
C SER A 207 9.53 -16.45 1.80
N THR A 208 10.04 -17.61 1.38
CA THR A 208 10.20 -17.93 -0.03
C THR A 208 9.14 -18.91 -0.49
N ILE A 209 8.34 -18.52 -1.50
CA ILE A 209 7.36 -19.39 -2.12
C ILE A 209 7.90 -19.77 -3.50
N PRO A 210 8.40 -20.98 -3.68
CA PRO A 210 9.04 -21.41 -4.91
C PRO A 210 8.01 -21.55 -6.03
N ALA A 211 8.44 -21.25 -7.26
CA ALA A 211 7.70 -21.58 -8.45
C ALA A 211 7.59 -23.12 -8.60
N LYS A 212 6.52 -23.58 -9.24
CA LYS A 212 6.30 -25.02 -9.54
C LYS A 212 7.19 -25.55 -10.67
N CYS A 213 7.85 -24.68 -11.40
CA CYS A 213 8.75 -25.01 -12.49
C CYS A 213 10.06 -24.23 -12.37
N LYS A 214 11.10 -24.62 -13.14
CA LYS A 214 12.37 -23.88 -13.14
C LYS A 214 12.14 -22.51 -13.76
N VAL A 215 12.18 -21.48 -12.93
CA VAL A 215 11.89 -20.11 -13.33
C VAL A 215 12.97 -19.16 -12.85
N LEU A 216 13.15 -18.12 -13.64
CA LEU A 216 14.15 -17.08 -13.44
C LEU A 216 13.50 -15.73 -13.05
N TYR A 217 12.17 -15.76 -12.78
CA TYR A 217 11.37 -14.57 -12.47
C TYR A 217 10.97 -14.56 -10.99
N TYR A 218 11.18 -13.43 -10.35
CA TYR A 218 10.91 -13.25 -8.93
C TYR A 218 9.99 -12.07 -8.68
N LYS A 219 9.19 -12.18 -7.62
CA LYS A 219 8.39 -11.09 -7.07
C LYS A 219 8.73 -10.91 -5.61
N ILE A 220 8.91 -9.66 -5.19
CA ILE A 220 9.20 -9.32 -3.80
C ILE A 220 8.07 -8.48 -3.25
N PHE A 221 7.61 -8.84 -2.05
CA PHE A 221 6.56 -8.16 -1.29
C PHE A 221 7.10 -7.73 0.06
N GLU A 222 6.63 -6.58 0.59
CA GLU A 222 7.03 -6.15 1.92
C GLU A 222 6.47 -7.09 2.98
N ASN A 223 5.23 -7.55 2.82
CA ASN A 223 4.53 -8.34 3.82
C ASN A 223 3.59 -9.40 3.21
N MET A 224 3.12 -10.31 4.07
CA MET A 224 2.25 -11.40 3.69
C MET A 224 0.91 -10.94 3.11
N MET A 225 0.37 -9.80 3.55
CA MET A 225 -0.93 -9.32 3.08
C MET A 225 -0.86 -8.75 1.66
N ASP A 226 0.25 -8.14 1.27
CA ASP A 226 0.49 -7.73 -0.12
C ASP A 226 0.67 -8.95 -1.03
N TYR A 227 1.37 -9.98 -0.56
CA TYR A 227 1.45 -11.24 -1.29
C TYR A 227 0.08 -11.90 -1.46
N LEU A 228 -0.74 -12.01 -0.39
CA LEU A 228 -2.09 -12.57 -0.48
C LEU A 228 -2.98 -11.77 -1.43
N SER A 229 -2.83 -10.46 -1.44
CA SER A 229 -3.54 -9.57 -2.37
C SER A 229 -3.12 -9.81 -3.82
N TYR A 230 -1.84 -10.06 -4.06
CA TYR A 230 -1.35 -10.50 -5.36
C TYR A 230 -1.98 -11.85 -5.76
N VAL A 231 -2.01 -12.83 -4.87
CA VAL A 231 -2.64 -14.14 -5.11
C VAL A 231 -4.13 -13.99 -5.43
N GLU A 232 -4.86 -13.16 -4.69
CA GLU A 232 -6.27 -12.86 -4.95
C GLU A 232 -6.48 -12.31 -6.37
N LEU A 233 -5.66 -11.34 -6.79
CA LEU A 233 -5.72 -10.77 -8.13
C LEU A 233 -5.35 -11.79 -9.21
N ASP A 234 -4.33 -12.58 -8.96
CA ASP A 234 -3.83 -13.60 -9.90
C ASP A 234 -4.84 -14.76 -10.06
N SER A 235 -5.50 -15.14 -8.97
CA SER A 235 -6.53 -16.20 -8.96
C SER A 235 -7.73 -15.88 -9.83
N ARG A 236 -8.00 -14.61 -10.09
CA ARG A 236 -9.08 -14.10 -10.94
C ARG A 236 -8.70 -14.06 -12.42
N ARG A 237 -7.45 -14.32 -12.75
CA ARG A 237 -6.97 -14.31 -14.14
C ARG A 237 -7.22 -15.66 -14.80
N SER A 238 -7.39 -15.64 -16.12
CA SER A 238 -7.49 -16.88 -16.91
C SER A 238 -6.15 -17.62 -16.99
N TRP A 239 -5.03 -16.94 -16.76
CA TRP A 239 -3.69 -17.50 -16.72
C TRP A 239 -2.97 -17.03 -15.46
N GLN A 240 -2.65 -17.96 -14.57
CA GLN A 240 -2.10 -17.67 -13.27
C GLN A 240 -0.57 -17.62 -13.31
N MET A 241 0.01 -16.56 -12.79
CA MET A 241 1.45 -16.37 -12.73
C MET A 241 2.11 -17.01 -11.51
N MET A 242 1.33 -17.35 -10.47
CA MET A 242 1.84 -17.93 -9.21
C MET A 242 2.68 -19.18 -9.40
N GLY A 243 2.30 -20.05 -10.36
CA GLY A 243 3.02 -21.30 -10.60
C GLY A 243 4.35 -21.14 -11.33
N ILE A 244 4.59 -19.99 -11.93
CA ILE A 244 5.77 -19.73 -12.79
C ILE A 244 6.70 -18.64 -12.24
N THR A 245 6.41 -18.06 -11.08
CA THR A 245 7.26 -17.06 -10.44
C THR A 245 7.53 -17.45 -9.00
N THR A 246 8.75 -17.28 -8.52
CA THR A 246 9.09 -17.39 -7.11
C THR A 246 8.74 -16.08 -6.42
N ALA A 247 8.00 -16.14 -5.31
CA ALA A 247 7.72 -14.99 -4.49
C ALA A 247 8.62 -14.97 -3.25
N ILE A 248 9.12 -13.80 -2.89
CA ILE A 248 9.84 -13.53 -1.65
C ILE A 248 9.06 -12.48 -0.88
N ILE A 249 8.76 -12.76 0.37
CA ILE A 249 8.05 -11.87 1.27
C ILE A 249 9.03 -11.48 2.37
N LEU A 250 9.23 -10.18 2.56
CA LEU A 250 10.18 -9.68 3.57
C LEU A 250 9.66 -9.89 5.00
N ASN A 251 8.34 -9.85 5.20
CA ASN A 251 7.72 -9.85 6.54
C ASN A 251 8.19 -8.70 7.44
N GLY A 252 8.57 -7.57 6.84
CA GLY A 252 9.12 -6.38 7.45
C GLY A 252 10.34 -5.87 6.67
N GLU A 253 10.57 -4.56 6.70
CA GLU A 253 11.68 -3.96 5.95
C GLU A 253 13.06 -4.36 6.48
N ASP A 254 13.16 -4.71 7.77
CA ASP A 254 14.44 -5.11 8.40
C ASP A 254 15.01 -6.41 7.82
N ASN A 255 14.15 -7.24 7.21
CA ASN A 255 14.60 -8.47 6.54
C ASN A 255 15.10 -8.24 5.10
N ILE A 256 15.29 -6.99 4.67
CA ILE A 256 15.76 -6.68 3.31
C ILE A 256 17.16 -7.25 3.02
N GLU A 257 18.04 -7.28 4.03
CA GLU A 257 19.39 -7.81 3.90
C GLU A 257 19.41 -9.31 3.63
N GLU A 258 18.46 -10.03 4.21
CA GLU A 258 18.29 -11.47 3.96
C GLU A 258 17.88 -11.69 2.50
N ALA A 259 16.93 -10.90 1.98
CA ALA A 259 16.53 -10.95 0.57
C ALA A 259 17.68 -10.56 -0.37
N ILE A 260 18.46 -9.52 -0.06
CA ILE A 260 19.65 -9.13 -0.83
C ILE A 260 20.65 -10.29 -0.86
N SER A 261 20.92 -10.91 0.28
CA SER A 261 21.84 -12.06 0.39
C SER A 261 21.34 -13.25 -0.42
N PHE A 262 20.02 -13.50 -0.41
CA PHE A 262 19.40 -14.52 -1.26
C PHE A 262 19.72 -14.26 -2.75
N PHE A 263 19.49 -13.06 -3.25
CA PHE A 263 19.73 -12.74 -4.66
C PHE A 263 21.22 -12.69 -5.05
N LYS A 264 22.11 -12.31 -4.13
CA LYS A 264 23.56 -12.35 -4.37
C LYS A 264 24.06 -13.80 -4.55
N LYS A 265 23.46 -14.75 -3.84
CA LYS A 265 23.79 -16.18 -3.94
C LYS A 265 23.17 -16.86 -5.18
N HIS A 266 21.98 -16.44 -5.60
CA HIS A 266 21.25 -17.06 -6.69
C HIS A 266 21.64 -16.42 -8.03
N LYS A 267 22.53 -17.10 -8.77
CA LYS A 267 22.90 -16.73 -10.14
C LYS A 267 21.78 -17.17 -11.11
N GLY A 268 21.56 -16.44 -12.19
CA GLY A 268 20.58 -16.81 -13.22
C GLY A 268 19.18 -16.22 -13.03
N VAL A 269 19.02 -15.25 -12.14
CA VAL A 269 17.78 -14.47 -12.05
C VAL A 269 17.68 -13.52 -13.24
N GLU A 270 16.60 -13.60 -14.03
CA GLU A 270 16.37 -12.74 -15.19
C GLU A 270 15.65 -11.46 -14.87
N ALA A 271 14.61 -11.53 -14.03
CA ALA A 271 13.85 -10.34 -13.66
C ALA A 271 13.32 -10.43 -12.23
N ILE A 272 13.30 -9.27 -11.57
CA ILE A 272 12.77 -9.08 -10.22
C ILE A 272 11.73 -7.95 -10.27
N GLN A 273 10.53 -8.20 -9.78
CA GLN A 273 9.46 -7.22 -9.62
C GLN A 273 9.23 -6.94 -8.14
N CYS A 274 9.41 -5.68 -7.73
CA CYS A 274 9.27 -5.26 -6.34
C CYS A 274 7.90 -4.60 -6.12
N TYR A 275 7.10 -5.17 -5.23
CA TYR A 275 5.79 -4.67 -4.80
C TYR A 275 5.92 -4.05 -3.41
N PHE A 276 6.81 -3.05 -3.29
CA PHE A 276 6.97 -2.29 -2.05
C PHE A 276 5.92 -1.19 -1.94
N PRO A 277 5.70 -0.63 -0.74
CA PRO A 277 4.74 0.45 -0.57
C PRO A 277 4.98 1.61 -1.53
N ASN A 278 3.90 2.23 -1.96
CA ASN A 278 3.93 3.38 -2.84
C ASN A 278 4.00 4.68 -2.01
N ASP A 279 4.97 4.73 -1.11
CA ASP A 279 5.32 5.87 -0.27
C ASP A 279 6.83 6.11 -0.31
N THR A 280 7.31 7.14 0.37
CA THR A 280 8.73 7.48 0.41
C THR A 280 9.58 6.34 0.96
N ARG A 281 9.10 5.65 2.00
CA ARG A 281 9.78 4.51 2.62
C ARG A 281 9.93 3.35 1.62
N GLY A 282 8.85 2.94 0.98
CA GLY A 282 8.88 1.86 -0.02
C GLY A 282 9.73 2.20 -1.24
N HIS A 283 9.73 3.46 -1.68
CA HIS A 283 10.62 3.92 -2.76
C HIS A 283 12.10 3.90 -2.35
N ASN A 284 12.43 4.26 -1.11
CA ASN A 284 13.78 4.17 -0.58
C ASN A 284 14.24 2.72 -0.44
N LEU A 285 13.36 1.85 0.07
CA LEU A 285 13.61 0.41 0.17
C LEU A 285 13.89 -0.19 -1.21
N TYR A 286 13.10 0.17 -2.23
CA TYR A 286 13.35 -0.25 -3.61
C TYR A 286 14.71 0.21 -4.14
N ARG A 287 15.06 1.49 -3.94
CA ARG A 287 16.34 2.05 -4.41
C ARG A 287 17.52 1.34 -3.75
N TYR A 288 17.42 1.13 -2.43
CA TYR A 288 18.42 0.41 -1.67
C TYR A 288 18.60 -1.01 -2.20
N PHE A 289 17.50 -1.77 -2.28
CA PHE A 289 17.50 -3.13 -2.81
C PHE A 289 18.09 -3.22 -4.23
N ALA A 290 17.64 -2.35 -5.15
CA ALA A 290 18.09 -2.35 -6.54
C ALA A 290 19.60 -2.05 -6.66
N ARG A 291 20.12 -1.13 -5.83
CA ARG A 291 21.55 -0.82 -5.78
C ARG A 291 22.37 -2.01 -5.29
N GLU A 292 21.96 -2.61 -4.16
CA GLU A 292 22.73 -3.69 -3.53
C GLU A 292 22.72 -5.00 -4.32
N VAL A 293 21.61 -5.32 -4.97
CA VAL A 293 21.51 -6.50 -5.84
C VAL A 293 22.19 -6.27 -7.17
N GLY A 294 22.23 -5.02 -7.68
CA GLY A 294 23.00 -4.62 -8.86
C GLY A 294 22.59 -5.29 -10.17
N ARG A 295 21.34 -5.75 -10.31
CA ARG A 295 20.88 -6.47 -11.50
C ARG A 295 20.14 -5.57 -12.48
N ARG A 296 20.29 -5.88 -13.78
CA ARG A 296 19.74 -5.06 -14.87
C ARG A 296 18.22 -5.02 -14.94
N PHE A 297 17.52 -6.05 -14.46
CA PHE A 297 16.07 -6.18 -14.63
C PHE A 297 15.31 -6.20 -13.28
N ILE A 298 15.58 -5.19 -12.46
CA ILE A 298 14.77 -4.93 -11.25
C ILE A 298 13.77 -3.83 -11.56
N ARG A 299 12.49 -4.09 -11.34
CA ARG A 299 11.41 -3.15 -11.64
C ARG A 299 10.59 -2.84 -10.39
N ASN A 300 10.39 -1.56 -10.10
CA ASN A 300 9.41 -1.13 -9.14
C ASN A 300 8.01 -1.30 -9.71
N LYS A 301 7.11 -1.90 -8.94
CA LYS A 301 5.72 -2.14 -9.29
C LYS A 301 4.74 -1.32 -8.44
N SER A 302 5.23 -0.46 -7.55
CA SER A 302 4.40 0.37 -6.68
C SER A 302 3.45 1.27 -7.46
N ASP A 303 3.85 1.77 -8.63
CA ASP A 303 3.01 2.62 -9.47
C ASP A 303 1.78 1.88 -10.05
N GLU A 304 1.79 0.54 -10.09
CA GLU A 304 0.68 -0.26 -10.61
C GLU A 304 -0.56 -0.22 -9.70
N PHE A 305 -0.40 0.10 -8.43
CA PHE A 305 -1.51 0.21 -7.48
C PHE A 305 -1.78 1.65 -7.00
N PHE A 306 -1.23 2.63 -7.70
CA PHE A 306 -1.60 4.03 -7.47
C PHE A 306 -3.12 4.23 -7.60
N PRO A 307 -3.83 4.99 -6.73
CA PRO A 307 -3.31 5.89 -5.70
C PRO A 307 -3.07 5.24 -4.33
N TYR A 308 -3.21 3.92 -4.22
CA TYR A 308 -3.10 3.21 -2.96
C TYR A 308 -1.64 3.09 -2.53
N ARG A 309 -1.43 3.04 -1.23
CA ARG A 309 -0.10 2.89 -0.65
C ARG A 309 0.46 1.49 -0.89
N SER A 310 -0.38 0.46 -0.74
CA SER A 310 0.01 -0.93 -0.89
C SER A 310 -0.97 -1.71 -1.75
N LEU A 311 -0.54 -2.87 -2.21
CA LEU A 311 -1.38 -3.76 -2.99
C LEU A 311 -2.56 -4.29 -2.14
N SER A 312 -2.34 -4.54 -0.86
CA SER A 312 -3.37 -4.98 0.08
C SER A 312 -4.45 -3.91 0.28
N GLU A 313 -4.07 -2.65 0.35
CA GLU A 313 -5.02 -1.55 0.40
C GLU A 313 -5.86 -1.46 -0.88
N ALA A 314 -5.22 -1.58 -2.05
CA ALA A 314 -5.91 -1.56 -3.33
C ALA A 314 -6.94 -2.69 -3.48
N VAL A 315 -6.64 -3.88 -3.01
CA VAL A 315 -7.55 -5.03 -3.05
C VAL A 315 -8.71 -4.87 -2.07
N ARG A 316 -8.41 -4.36 -0.87
CA ARG A 316 -9.40 -4.14 0.18
C ARG A 316 -10.49 -3.15 -0.21
N THR A 317 -10.13 -2.06 -0.86
CA THR A 317 -11.07 -0.98 -1.18
C THR A 317 -12.10 -1.36 -2.26
N LYS A 318 -11.97 -2.54 -2.87
CA LYS A 318 -12.86 -3.05 -3.94
C LYS A 318 -13.11 -2.05 -5.08
N VAL A 319 -12.30 -1.03 -5.19
CA VAL A 319 -12.45 -0.06 -6.27
C VAL A 319 -12.07 -0.79 -7.57
N PRO A 320 -12.97 -0.86 -8.56
CA PRO A 320 -12.63 -1.28 -9.92
C PRO A 320 -11.79 -0.15 -10.52
N SER A 321 -10.58 0.01 -10.02
CA SER A 321 -9.73 1.13 -10.36
C SER A 321 -9.07 0.92 -11.71
N VAL A 322 -8.64 2.00 -12.28
CA VAL A 322 -7.69 2.08 -13.41
C VAL A 322 -6.48 1.15 -13.16
N VAL A 323 -6.09 0.95 -11.90
CA VAL A 323 -5.03 0.04 -11.44
C VAL A 323 -5.38 -1.42 -11.75
N MET A 324 -6.59 -1.88 -11.40
CA MET A 324 -7.05 -3.23 -11.76
C MET A 324 -7.12 -3.40 -13.28
N ARG A 325 -7.52 -2.35 -14.01
CA ARG A 325 -7.50 -2.35 -15.48
C ARG A 325 -6.08 -2.35 -16.05
N ARG A 326 -5.13 -1.70 -15.42
CA ARG A 326 -3.70 -1.73 -15.84
C ARG A 326 -3.08 -3.11 -15.56
N LEU A 327 -3.27 -3.69 -14.39
CA LEU A 327 -2.84 -5.06 -14.09
C LEU A 327 -3.49 -6.09 -15.04
N VAL A 328 -4.71 -5.82 -15.52
CA VAL A 328 -5.43 -6.66 -16.49
C VAL A 328 -5.07 -6.32 -17.95
N LYS A 329 -4.77 -5.06 -18.29
CA LYS A 329 -4.42 -4.62 -19.66
C LYS A 329 -3.08 -5.13 -20.18
N TRP A 330 -2.14 -5.52 -19.31
CA TRP A 330 -0.86 -6.11 -19.74
C TRP A 330 -0.99 -7.45 -20.48
N LYS A 331 -2.20 -7.99 -20.60
CA LYS A 331 -2.50 -9.16 -21.42
C LYS A 331 -2.46 -8.97 -22.95
N LYS A 332 -2.33 -7.73 -23.43
CA LYS A 332 -2.38 -7.48 -24.89
C LYS A 332 -1.03 -7.17 -25.54
N ILE A 333 0.09 -7.25 -24.80
CA ILE A 333 1.43 -6.89 -25.31
C ILE A 333 2.47 -7.97 -24.92
N ALA A 334 2.04 -9.21 -24.68
CA ALA A 334 2.93 -10.35 -24.56
C ALA A 334 2.52 -11.41 -25.57
#